data_4a5fd058ab42650c64801575fc97dd80
#
_entry.id   4a5fd058ab42650c64801575fc97dd80
#
_cell.length_a   1.000
_cell.length_b   1.000
_cell.length_c   1.000
_cell.angle_alpha   90.00
_cell.angle_beta   90.00
_cell.angle_gamma   90.00
#
_symmetry.space_group_name_H-M   'P 1'
#
loop_
_entity.id
_entity.type
_entity.pdbx_description
1 polymer ?
#
loop_
_entity_poly.entity_id
_entity_poly.type
_entity_poly.pdbx_seq_one_letter_code
_entity_poly.pdbx_strand_id
1 'polypeptide(L)'
;MTVVPGLAWTANGQAALSGPLLELADRLDGRFVALAERWGAADHRFPAMLPAAVLERIDWFRSFPQLATFPATLDDGEDNLARFTEGEPVDGGGQVRATDLAPIRDVLTPAACYHLYAHHRGRRFDGPRYFTTRNTCFRRETHYVPLERQWSFTMREIVCMGTADETRSFVEDATAEVDRITAAMGLPLR
;
A
#
# COMPACT_ATOMS: atom_id res chain seq x y z
N MET A 1 5.07 -16.40 21.54
CA MET A 1 5.43 -15.46 20.47
C MET A 1 6.83 -14.94 20.72
N THR A 2 7.73 -15.08 19.75
CA THR A 2 9.06 -14.48 19.85
C THR A 2 8.92 -12.96 19.81
N VAL A 3 9.42 -12.29 20.85
CA VAL A 3 9.41 -10.82 20.87
C VAL A 3 10.49 -10.34 19.89
N VAL A 4 10.09 -9.65 18.84
CA VAL A 4 11.02 -9.01 17.90
C VAL A 4 11.28 -7.59 18.42
N PRO A 5 12.52 -7.26 18.82
CA PRO A 5 12.84 -5.93 19.32
C PRO A 5 12.52 -4.85 18.27
N GLY A 6 11.82 -3.81 18.69
CA GLY A 6 11.40 -2.72 17.79
C GLY A 6 10.12 -2.97 17.00
N LEU A 7 9.45 -4.11 17.20
CA LEU A 7 8.13 -4.39 16.61
C LEU A 7 7.03 -4.29 17.68
N ALA A 8 6.08 -3.39 17.50
CA ALA A 8 4.80 -3.43 18.18
C ALA A 8 3.73 -3.94 17.19
N TRP A 9 3.08 -5.03 17.55
CA TRP A 9 2.14 -5.76 16.69
C TRP A 9 0.75 -5.83 17.33
N THR A 10 -0.27 -5.59 16.52
CA THR A 10 -1.68 -5.76 16.92
C THR A 10 -2.31 -6.96 16.21
N ALA A 11 -3.25 -7.64 16.88
CA ALA A 11 -3.91 -8.82 16.33
C ALA A 11 -4.70 -8.55 15.05
N ASN A 12 -5.05 -7.28 14.79
CA ASN A 12 -5.73 -6.85 13.57
C ASN A 12 -4.77 -6.53 12.40
N GLY A 13 -3.52 -6.96 12.46
CA GLY A 13 -2.61 -6.88 11.32
C GLY A 13 -1.91 -5.54 11.13
N GLN A 14 -1.70 -4.79 12.20
CA GLN A 14 -0.97 -3.52 12.16
C GLN A 14 0.36 -3.65 12.90
N ALA A 15 1.41 -3.08 12.32
CA ALA A 15 2.74 -3.07 12.89
C ALA A 15 3.25 -1.63 13.06
N ALA A 16 3.85 -1.34 14.22
CA ALA A 16 4.69 -0.17 14.38
C ALA A 16 6.14 -0.62 14.53
N LEU A 17 7.04 0.06 13.83
CA LEU A 17 8.47 -0.22 13.83
C LEU A 17 9.21 0.87 14.60
N SER A 18 10.25 0.47 15.34
CA SER A 18 11.11 1.40 16.06
C SER A 18 12.55 0.87 16.15
N GLY A 19 13.50 1.74 16.52
CA GLY A 19 14.90 1.38 16.72
C GLY A 19 15.53 0.63 15.55
N PRO A 20 16.32 -0.43 15.80
CA PRO A 20 17.06 -1.14 14.75
C PRO A 20 16.18 -1.71 13.64
N LEU A 21 14.93 -2.08 13.94
CA LEU A 21 14.01 -2.61 12.92
C LEU A 21 13.53 -1.53 11.97
N LEU A 22 13.26 -0.32 12.47
CA LEU A 22 12.95 0.85 11.64
C LEU A 22 14.16 1.23 10.78
N GLU A 23 15.35 1.27 11.36
CA GLU A 23 16.60 1.56 10.64
C GLU A 23 16.86 0.53 9.52
N LEU A 24 16.54 -0.75 9.76
CA LEU A 24 16.64 -1.78 8.73
C LEU A 24 15.65 -1.53 7.58
N ALA A 25 14.39 -1.19 7.91
CA ALA A 25 13.37 -0.87 6.92
C ALA A 25 13.77 0.34 6.05
N ASP A 26 14.30 1.40 6.66
CA ASP A 26 14.75 2.60 5.95
C ASP A 26 16.00 2.33 5.08
N ARG A 27 16.94 1.49 5.56
CA ARG A 27 18.09 1.07 4.77
C ARG A 27 17.68 0.23 3.56
N LEU A 28 16.69 -0.66 3.72
CA LEU A 28 16.12 -1.44 2.61
C LEU A 28 15.47 -0.51 1.58
N ASP A 29 14.62 0.40 2.04
CA ASP A 29 13.98 1.39 1.16
C ASP A 29 15.02 2.21 0.39
N GLY A 30 16.07 2.70 1.06
CA GLY A 30 17.17 3.43 0.44
C GLY A 30 17.89 2.63 -0.65
N ARG A 31 18.07 1.31 -0.48
CA ARG A 31 18.66 0.45 -1.53
C ARG A 31 17.74 0.32 -2.75
N PHE A 32 16.42 0.22 -2.54
CA PHE A 32 15.48 0.19 -3.65
C PHE A 32 15.31 1.54 -4.34
N VAL A 33 15.47 2.65 -3.62
CA VAL A 33 15.57 3.99 -4.24
C VAL A 33 16.80 4.07 -5.14
N ALA A 34 17.98 3.69 -4.63
CA ALA A 34 19.22 3.67 -5.43
C ALA A 34 19.12 2.72 -6.64
N LEU A 35 18.39 1.60 -6.50
CA LEU A 35 18.11 0.72 -7.62
C LEU A 35 17.24 1.42 -8.68
N ALA A 36 16.18 2.11 -8.26
CA ALA A 36 15.30 2.86 -9.16
C ALA A 36 16.04 3.97 -9.94
N GLU A 37 17.01 4.63 -9.30
CA GLU A 37 17.85 5.66 -9.92
C GLU A 37 18.66 5.12 -11.11
N ARG A 38 19.02 3.83 -11.15
CA ARG A 38 19.76 3.22 -12.29
C ARG A 38 18.96 3.25 -13.59
N TRP A 39 17.63 3.26 -13.52
CA TRP A 39 16.74 3.46 -14.68
C TRP A 39 16.27 4.91 -14.84
N GLY A 40 16.77 5.84 -14.01
CA GLY A 40 16.30 7.22 -14.02
C GLY A 40 14.84 7.33 -13.63
N ALA A 41 14.36 6.45 -12.72
CA ALA A 41 12.96 6.41 -12.31
C ALA A 41 12.53 7.70 -11.60
N ALA A 42 11.46 8.33 -12.08
CA ALA A 42 10.89 9.50 -11.43
C ALA A 42 10.17 9.09 -10.13
N ASP A 43 10.56 9.68 -9.01
CA ASP A 43 9.94 9.41 -7.71
C ASP A 43 8.61 10.15 -7.57
N HIS A 44 7.58 9.44 -7.11
CA HIS A 44 6.24 9.97 -6.88
C HIS A 44 5.79 9.69 -5.45
N ARG A 45 4.98 10.59 -4.92
CA ARG A 45 4.27 10.41 -3.66
C ARG A 45 2.78 10.60 -3.90
N PHE A 46 2.00 9.67 -3.39
CA PHE A 46 0.55 9.67 -3.53
C PHE A 46 -0.11 9.54 -2.16
N PRO A 47 -1.37 9.99 -2.02
CA PRO A 47 -2.14 9.75 -0.80
C PRO A 47 -2.42 8.26 -0.60
N ALA A 48 -2.79 7.86 0.62
CA ALA A 48 -3.18 6.48 0.91
C ALA A 48 -4.58 6.12 0.36
N MET A 49 -5.39 7.11 0.01
CA MET A 49 -6.73 6.94 -0.57
C MET A 49 -6.69 7.08 -2.09
N LEU A 50 -7.47 6.23 -2.75
CA LEU A 50 -7.61 6.18 -4.21
C LEU A 50 -9.11 6.20 -4.55
N PRO A 51 -9.58 6.99 -5.53
CA PRO A 51 -10.96 6.93 -5.98
C PRO A 51 -11.35 5.51 -6.39
N ALA A 52 -12.44 4.98 -5.84
CA ALA A 52 -12.90 3.61 -6.09
C ALA A 52 -13.12 3.33 -7.59
N ALA A 53 -13.53 4.34 -8.35
CA ALA A 53 -13.68 4.26 -9.81
C ALA A 53 -12.38 3.89 -10.55
N VAL A 54 -11.21 4.10 -9.97
CA VAL A 54 -9.92 3.67 -10.56
C VAL A 54 -9.79 2.15 -10.52
N LEU A 55 -10.10 1.54 -9.36
CA LEU A 55 -10.05 0.08 -9.18
C LEU A 55 -11.20 -0.63 -9.91
N GLU A 56 -12.37 -0.01 -10.00
CA GLU A 56 -13.50 -0.57 -10.77
C GLU A 56 -13.15 -0.74 -12.25
N ARG A 57 -12.43 0.18 -12.86
CA ARG A 57 -12.04 0.11 -14.27
C ARG A 57 -11.13 -1.06 -14.63
N ILE A 58 -10.47 -1.65 -13.66
CA ILE A 58 -9.55 -2.79 -13.82
C ILE A 58 -10.12 -4.07 -13.21
N ASP A 59 -11.41 -4.10 -12.95
CA ASP A 59 -12.13 -5.24 -12.35
C ASP A 59 -11.55 -5.73 -11.00
N TRP A 60 -10.84 -4.84 -10.28
CA TRP A 60 -10.16 -5.21 -9.05
C TRP A 60 -11.14 -5.68 -7.96
N PHE A 61 -12.26 -5.01 -7.82
CA PHE A 61 -13.29 -5.37 -6.84
C PHE A 61 -13.93 -6.74 -7.14
N ARG A 62 -13.99 -7.16 -8.39
CA ARG A 62 -14.47 -8.51 -8.77
C ARG A 62 -13.43 -9.58 -8.50
N SER A 63 -12.14 -9.21 -8.67
CA SER A 63 -11.02 -10.14 -8.48
C SER A 63 -10.64 -10.33 -7.00
N PHE A 64 -10.70 -9.25 -6.20
CA PHE A 64 -10.19 -9.21 -4.83
C PHE A 64 -11.12 -8.50 -3.85
N PRO A 65 -12.45 -8.75 -3.83
CA PRO A 65 -13.41 -8.01 -3.00
C PRO A 65 -13.09 -8.10 -1.50
N GLN A 66 -12.55 -9.25 -1.07
CA GLN A 66 -12.22 -9.50 0.34
C GLN A 66 -11.06 -8.66 0.86
N LEU A 67 -10.19 -8.15 -0.03
CA LEU A 67 -9.03 -7.33 0.36
C LEU A 67 -9.36 -5.84 0.51
N ALA A 68 -10.55 -5.42 0.05
CA ALA A 68 -10.92 -4.02 0.04
C ALA A 68 -11.07 -3.45 1.46
N THR A 69 -10.52 -2.26 1.66
CA THR A 69 -10.70 -1.46 2.88
C THR A 69 -11.20 -0.09 2.48
N PHE A 70 -12.35 0.30 3.00
CA PHE A 70 -12.99 1.57 2.67
C PHE A 70 -12.86 2.55 3.83
N PRO A 71 -12.46 3.82 3.58
CA PRO A 71 -12.62 4.87 4.56
C PRO A 71 -14.11 5.21 4.68
N ALA A 72 -14.62 5.28 5.89
CA ALA A 72 -15.98 5.68 6.17
C ALA A 72 -15.98 6.97 6.98
N THR A 73 -16.85 7.92 6.62
CA THR A 73 -17.07 9.16 7.34
C THR A 73 -18.55 9.27 7.69
N LEU A 74 -18.87 9.94 8.79
CA LEU A 74 -20.26 10.26 9.10
C LEU A 74 -20.81 11.23 8.04
N ASP A 75 -22.08 11.11 7.73
CA ASP A 75 -22.82 12.18 7.06
C ASP A 75 -22.78 13.44 7.93
N ASP A 76 -22.55 14.60 7.32
CA ASP A 76 -22.27 15.88 8.01
C ASP A 76 -23.53 16.63 8.45
N GLY A 77 -24.71 16.03 8.30
CA GLY A 77 -25.97 16.59 8.81
C GLY A 77 -25.94 16.79 10.33
N GLU A 78 -26.32 17.97 10.81
CA GLU A 78 -26.25 18.35 12.23
C GLU A 78 -26.97 17.33 13.14
N ASP A 79 -28.16 16.88 12.76
CA ASP A 79 -28.92 15.87 13.51
C ASP A 79 -28.19 14.52 13.57
N ASN A 80 -27.47 14.14 12.50
CA ASN A 80 -26.72 12.91 12.46
C ASN A 80 -25.50 12.98 13.39
N LEU A 81 -24.78 14.09 13.35
CA LEU A 81 -23.63 14.32 14.23
C LEU A 81 -24.05 14.39 15.70
N ALA A 82 -25.18 15.06 15.99
CA ALA A 82 -25.75 15.09 17.34
C ALA A 82 -26.06 13.67 17.85
N ARG A 83 -26.75 12.85 17.07
CA ARG A 83 -27.06 11.44 17.44
C ARG A 83 -25.80 10.61 17.72
N PHE A 84 -24.73 10.84 16.93
CA PHE A 84 -23.46 10.15 17.16
C PHE A 84 -22.78 10.58 18.46
N THR A 85 -22.74 11.89 18.74
CA THR A 85 -22.04 12.44 19.92
C THR A 85 -22.82 12.26 21.22
N GLU A 86 -24.15 12.29 21.19
CA GLU A 86 -25.04 12.08 22.34
C GLU A 86 -25.22 10.60 22.70
N GLY A 87 -24.89 9.70 21.74
CA GLY A 87 -24.92 8.26 21.94
C GLY A 87 -23.66 7.73 22.60
N GLU A 88 -23.41 6.44 22.38
CA GLU A 88 -22.17 5.76 22.75
C GLU A 88 -21.33 5.55 21.48
N PRO A 89 -20.42 6.49 21.11
CA PRO A 89 -19.69 6.44 19.84
C PRO A 89 -18.85 5.18 19.65
N VAL A 90 -18.35 4.62 20.76
CA VAL A 90 -17.58 3.37 20.77
C VAL A 90 -18.13 2.48 21.88
N ASP A 91 -18.57 1.30 21.55
CA ASP A 91 -19.14 0.37 22.52
C ASP A 91 -18.08 -0.30 23.40
N GLY A 92 -18.52 -1.02 24.44
CA GLY A 92 -17.63 -1.73 25.36
C GLY A 92 -16.74 -2.80 24.71
N GLY A 93 -17.00 -3.18 23.46
CA GLY A 93 -16.19 -4.08 22.63
C GLY A 93 -15.18 -3.34 21.74
N GLY A 94 -15.17 -2.01 21.78
CA GLY A 94 -14.28 -1.17 20.95
C GLY A 94 -14.78 -0.97 19.50
N GLN A 95 -16.04 -1.29 19.20
CA GLN A 95 -16.62 -1.07 17.88
C GLN A 95 -17.23 0.34 17.78
N VAL A 96 -16.94 1.02 16.68
CA VAL A 96 -17.58 2.31 16.38
C VAL A 96 -19.04 2.07 16.03
N ARG A 97 -19.94 2.73 16.75
CA ARG A 97 -21.39 2.75 16.48
C ARG A 97 -21.71 3.92 15.56
N ALA A 98 -21.28 3.79 14.30
CA ALA A 98 -21.58 4.82 13.32
C ALA A 98 -23.10 4.99 13.15
N THR A 99 -23.53 6.25 13.08
CA THR A 99 -24.89 6.63 12.65
C THR A 99 -24.94 6.65 11.10
N ASP A 100 -25.58 7.62 10.46
CA ASP A 100 -25.61 7.64 9.00
C ASP A 100 -24.22 7.95 8.43
N LEU A 101 -23.80 7.19 7.42
CA LEU A 101 -22.52 7.36 6.75
C LEU A 101 -22.67 8.16 5.45
N ALA A 102 -21.71 9.03 5.18
CA ALA A 102 -21.60 9.66 3.88
C ALA A 102 -21.29 8.60 2.80
N PRO A 103 -21.66 8.84 1.52
CA PRO A 103 -21.36 7.92 0.44
C PRO A 103 -19.87 7.64 0.32
N ILE A 104 -19.48 6.37 0.38
CA ILE A 104 -18.09 5.94 0.22
C ILE A 104 -17.71 6.05 -1.25
N ARG A 105 -16.71 6.86 -1.57
CA ARG A 105 -16.21 7.12 -2.93
C ARG A 105 -14.76 6.72 -3.13
N ASP A 106 -14.05 6.49 -2.04
CA ASP A 106 -12.63 6.17 -2.01
C ASP A 106 -12.40 4.79 -1.40
N VAL A 107 -11.23 4.24 -1.69
CA VAL A 107 -10.71 3.00 -1.12
C VAL A 107 -9.29 3.25 -0.62
N LEU A 108 -8.90 2.64 0.46
CA LEU A 108 -7.51 2.63 0.89
C LEU A 108 -6.71 1.79 -0.12
N THR A 109 -5.63 2.37 -0.67
CA THR A 109 -4.94 1.76 -1.81
C THR A 109 -4.38 0.38 -1.48
N PRO A 110 -4.68 -0.66 -2.26
CA PRO A 110 -4.16 -2.01 -2.02
C PRO A 110 -2.75 -2.26 -2.57
N ALA A 111 -2.24 -1.35 -3.43
CA ALA A 111 -0.87 -1.35 -3.96
C ALA A 111 -0.46 0.05 -4.36
N ALA A 112 0.83 0.35 -4.31
CA ALA A 112 1.34 1.69 -4.55
C ALA A 112 1.24 2.10 -6.04
N CYS A 113 1.35 1.16 -6.98
CA CYS A 113 1.35 1.41 -8.43
C CYS A 113 0.01 1.88 -9.01
N TYR A 114 -1.13 1.61 -8.37
CA TYR A 114 -2.43 2.00 -8.93
C TYR A 114 -2.55 3.50 -9.15
N HIS A 115 -1.97 4.29 -8.26
CA HIS A 115 -1.90 5.73 -8.42
C HIS A 115 -1.08 6.15 -9.66
N LEU A 116 0.04 5.47 -9.93
CA LEU A 116 0.85 5.74 -11.12
C LEU A 116 0.06 5.48 -12.40
N TYR A 117 -0.66 4.35 -12.49
CA TYR A 117 -1.48 4.04 -13.65
C TYR A 117 -2.62 5.04 -13.85
N ALA A 118 -3.27 5.48 -12.76
CA ALA A 118 -4.30 6.50 -12.81
C ALA A 118 -3.72 7.86 -13.26
N HIS A 119 -2.56 8.26 -12.72
CA HIS A 119 -1.89 9.51 -13.03
C HIS A 119 -1.42 9.61 -14.48
N HIS A 120 -0.96 8.51 -15.05
CA HIS A 120 -0.45 8.46 -16.43
C HIS A 120 -1.48 7.97 -17.45
N ARG A 121 -2.73 7.81 -17.05
CA ARG A 121 -3.80 7.35 -17.92
C ARG A 121 -3.92 8.21 -19.18
N GLY A 122 -3.99 7.54 -20.35
CA GLY A 122 -4.13 8.21 -21.65
C GLY A 122 -2.86 8.90 -22.15
N ARG A 123 -1.77 8.87 -21.40
CA ARG A 123 -0.48 9.38 -21.88
C ARG A 123 0.18 8.37 -22.83
N ARG A 124 0.89 8.88 -23.81
CA ARG A 124 1.79 8.11 -24.67
C ARG A 124 3.22 8.52 -24.37
N PHE A 125 4.13 7.57 -24.44
CA PHE A 125 5.56 7.78 -24.22
C PHE A 125 6.33 7.32 -25.44
N ASP A 126 7.38 8.09 -25.81
CA ASP A 126 8.32 7.76 -26.89
C ASP A 126 9.45 6.87 -26.32
N GLY A 127 9.10 5.66 -25.89
CA GLY A 127 10.01 4.70 -25.24
C GLY A 127 9.68 4.48 -23.76
N PRO A 128 10.41 3.57 -23.09
CA PRO A 128 10.12 3.17 -21.72
C PRO A 128 10.27 4.33 -20.75
N ARG A 129 9.38 4.39 -19.77
CA ARG A 129 9.43 5.33 -18.64
C ARG A 129 9.43 4.57 -17.34
N TYR A 130 10.27 5.00 -16.44
CA TYR A 130 10.46 4.37 -15.14
C TYR A 130 10.00 5.30 -14.04
N PHE A 131 9.32 4.73 -13.08
CA PHE A 131 8.75 5.44 -11.93
C PHE A 131 9.03 4.66 -10.66
N THR A 132 9.18 5.35 -9.55
CA THR A 132 9.16 4.71 -8.24
C THR A 132 8.18 5.43 -7.32
N THR A 133 7.57 4.67 -6.42
CA THR A 133 6.67 5.24 -5.42
C THR A 133 6.69 4.39 -4.15
N ARG A 134 6.58 5.04 -3.00
CA ARG A 134 6.37 4.40 -1.71
C ARG A 134 5.04 4.85 -1.15
N ASN A 135 4.21 3.90 -0.72
CA ASN A 135 2.93 4.22 -0.11
C ASN A 135 2.60 3.25 1.02
N THR A 136 1.73 3.68 1.93
CA THR A 136 1.04 2.78 2.85
C THR A 136 -0.11 2.13 2.11
N CYS A 137 -0.11 0.80 2.07
CA CYS A 137 -1.10 -0.02 1.38
C CYS A 137 -1.94 -0.81 2.38
N PHE A 138 -3.14 -1.21 1.97
CA PHE A 138 -4.11 -1.86 2.83
C PHE A 138 -4.72 -3.08 2.13
N ARG A 139 -4.64 -4.26 2.78
CA ARG A 139 -5.27 -5.48 2.32
C ARG A 139 -5.91 -6.20 3.49
N ARG A 140 -7.25 -6.24 3.54
CA ARG A 140 -7.95 -7.02 4.55
C ARG A 140 -7.76 -8.50 4.28
N GLU A 141 -7.05 -9.17 5.14
CA GLU A 141 -6.77 -10.60 5.01
C GLU A 141 -7.61 -11.42 6.00
N THR A 142 -7.71 -12.73 5.81
CA THR A 142 -8.42 -13.64 6.72
C THR A 142 -7.63 -13.93 8.00
N HIS A 143 -6.31 -13.79 7.95
CA HIS A 143 -5.39 -13.92 9.08
C HIS A 143 -4.18 -13.02 8.87
N TYR A 144 -3.49 -12.69 9.94
CA TYR A 144 -2.33 -11.81 9.93
C TYR A 144 -1.12 -12.48 10.57
N VAL A 145 0.06 -12.20 9.99
CA VAL A 145 1.35 -12.68 10.48
C VAL A 145 2.30 -11.48 10.57
N PRO A 146 2.97 -11.27 11.73
CA PRO A 146 3.87 -10.14 11.91
C PRO A 146 4.89 -10.01 10.78
N LEU A 147 4.97 -8.84 10.15
CA LEU A 147 5.86 -8.46 9.05
C LEU A 147 5.69 -9.23 7.74
N GLU A 148 4.92 -10.30 7.72
CA GLU A 148 4.70 -11.15 6.55
C GLU A 148 3.33 -10.89 5.91
N ARG A 149 2.27 -10.82 6.74
CA ARG A 149 0.90 -10.61 6.28
C ARG A 149 0.20 -9.60 7.18
N GLN A 150 0.05 -8.41 6.67
CA GLN A 150 -0.45 -7.25 7.41
C GLN A 150 -1.68 -6.66 6.74
N TRP A 151 -2.56 -6.06 7.54
CA TRP A 151 -3.65 -5.24 7.01
C TRP A 151 -3.15 -3.91 6.44
N SER A 152 -2.24 -3.25 7.19
CA SER A 152 -1.58 -2.01 6.76
C SER A 152 -0.08 -2.26 6.69
N PHE A 153 0.53 -1.96 5.55
CA PHE A 153 1.96 -2.17 5.30
C PHE A 153 2.51 -1.13 4.33
N THR A 154 3.80 -0.90 4.38
CA THR A 154 4.48 -0.03 3.42
C THR A 154 4.96 -0.85 2.23
N MET A 155 4.71 -0.31 1.02
CA MET A 155 5.15 -0.88 -0.24
C MET A 155 5.95 0.16 -1.02
N ARG A 156 7.15 -0.20 -1.47
CA ARG A 156 7.87 0.53 -2.51
C ARG A 156 7.82 -0.28 -3.80
N GLU A 157 7.49 0.39 -4.86
CA GLU A 157 7.45 -0.21 -6.19
C GLU A 157 8.35 0.57 -7.16
N ILE A 158 8.96 -0.16 -8.09
CA ILE A 158 9.64 0.39 -9.26
C ILE A 158 8.85 -0.11 -10.47
N VAL A 159 8.36 0.80 -11.27
CA VAL A 159 7.41 0.51 -12.36
C VAL A 159 8.01 0.95 -13.68
N CYS A 160 7.95 0.07 -14.69
CA CYS A 160 8.22 0.40 -16.08
C CYS A 160 6.90 0.50 -16.85
N MET A 161 6.71 1.60 -17.57
CA MET A 161 5.64 1.76 -18.56
C MET A 161 6.27 1.82 -19.95
N GLY A 162 5.96 0.84 -20.79
CA GLY A 162 6.53 0.69 -22.14
C GLY A 162 5.83 -0.39 -22.93
N THR A 163 6.44 -0.84 -24.00
CA THR A 163 6.00 -2.00 -24.77
C THR A 163 6.14 -3.29 -23.97
N ALA A 164 5.52 -4.37 -24.43
CA ALA A 164 5.60 -5.68 -23.76
C ALA A 164 7.04 -6.19 -23.64
N ASP A 165 7.90 -5.94 -24.64
CA ASP A 165 9.28 -6.38 -24.62
C ASP A 165 10.14 -5.53 -23.67
N GLU A 166 9.94 -4.19 -23.65
CA GLU A 166 10.62 -3.29 -22.72
C GLU A 166 10.27 -3.60 -21.26
N THR A 167 9.00 -3.86 -20.98
CA THR A 167 8.56 -4.21 -19.62
C THR A 167 9.06 -5.59 -19.20
N ARG A 168 9.14 -6.55 -20.11
CA ARG A 168 9.70 -7.89 -19.82
C ARG A 168 11.19 -7.79 -19.49
N SER A 169 11.97 -7.11 -20.34
CA SER A 169 13.40 -6.90 -20.11
C SER A 169 13.66 -6.19 -18.77
N PHE A 170 12.84 -5.15 -18.47
CA PHE A 170 12.93 -4.47 -17.18
C PHE A 170 12.69 -5.42 -15.99
N VAL A 171 11.67 -6.27 -16.06
CA VAL A 171 11.35 -7.22 -14.97
C VAL A 171 12.49 -8.22 -14.78
N GLU A 172 13.08 -8.74 -15.87
CA GLU A 172 14.24 -9.65 -15.81
C GLU A 172 15.45 -8.98 -15.16
N ASP A 173 15.79 -7.77 -15.59
CA ASP A 173 16.90 -6.99 -15.03
C ASP A 173 16.65 -6.64 -13.55
N ALA A 174 15.44 -6.19 -13.21
CA ALA A 174 15.09 -5.81 -11.85
C ALA A 174 15.12 -7.03 -10.91
N THR A 175 14.65 -8.19 -11.35
CA THR A 175 14.72 -9.44 -10.58
C THR A 175 16.16 -9.82 -10.27
N ALA A 176 17.04 -9.79 -11.27
CA ALA A 176 18.45 -10.10 -11.08
C ALA A 176 19.15 -9.14 -10.11
N GLU A 177 18.73 -7.85 -10.09
CA GLU A 177 19.26 -6.87 -9.13
C GLU A 177 18.75 -7.11 -7.71
N VAL A 178 17.45 -7.44 -7.55
CA VAL A 178 16.88 -7.78 -6.25
C VAL A 178 17.57 -9.01 -5.68
N ASP A 179 17.82 -10.05 -6.49
CA ASP A 179 18.56 -11.25 -6.08
C ASP A 179 19.98 -10.90 -5.60
N ARG A 180 20.67 -9.98 -6.28
CA ARG A 180 21.99 -9.52 -5.84
C ARG A 180 21.94 -8.73 -4.52
N ILE A 181 20.95 -7.88 -4.35
CA ILE A 181 20.76 -7.10 -3.11
C ILE A 181 20.51 -8.05 -1.93
N THR A 182 19.60 -9.01 -2.10
CA THR A 182 19.23 -9.96 -1.02
C THR A 182 20.37 -10.94 -0.70
N ALA A 183 21.10 -11.42 -1.71
CA ALA A 183 22.27 -12.25 -1.52
C ALA A 183 23.38 -11.50 -0.74
N ALA A 184 23.63 -10.23 -1.08
CA ALA A 184 24.60 -9.39 -0.38
C ALA A 184 24.21 -9.10 1.10
N MET A 185 22.96 -9.29 1.45
CA MET A 185 22.44 -9.20 2.83
C MET A 185 22.44 -10.54 3.57
N GLY A 186 22.88 -11.64 2.92
CA GLY A 186 22.80 -12.99 3.46
C GLY A 186 21.36 -13.53 3.56
N LEU A 187 20.42 -12.96 2.79
CA LEU A 187 19.02 -13.35 2.75
C LEU A 187 18.74 -14.08 1.43
N PRO A 188 18.81 -15.42 1.40
CA PRO A 188 18.45 -16.15 0.18
C PRO A 188 16.94 -16.01 -0.07
N LEU A 189 16.56 -15.59 -1.27
CA LEU A 189 15.19 -15.69 -1.72
C LEU A 189 14.84 -17.17 -1.94
N ARG A 190 13.67 -17.58 -1.45
CA ARG A 190 13.13 -18.95 -1.62
C ARG A 190 11.97 -18.92 -2.60
#